data_c6b969a1cdb89cd284bd1fed838406ea
#
_entry.id   c6b969a1cdb89cd284bd1fed838406ea
#
_cell.length_a   1.000
_cell.length_b   1.000
_cell.length_c   1.000
_cell.angle_alpha   90.00
_cell.angle_beta   90.00
_cell.angle_gamma   90.00
#
_symmetry.space_group_name_H-M   'P 1'
#
loop_
_entity.id
_entity.type
_entity.pdbx_description
1 polymer ?
#
loop_
_entity_poly.entity_id
_entity_poly.type
_entity_poly.pdbx_seq_one_letter_code
_entity_poly.pdbx_strand_id
1 'polypeptide(L)'
;LTSIGPLLPTLRQATGLSFGGAALLTALPVLMMGLMALAGGAINRLFSERSAVALSLLAIGLGALWRELAPGSVQLLMSAVLGGLGIGVIQAVMPGIIKHHFLNSMALVAGLWSAALMGGGGLGAAITPWLMSIGHDWHSALAWWALPALVALLAWWPVSRGLSRLSAVGENRGPSLLRNRRAWLLGAYFGLINGGYTTK
;
A
#
# COMPACT_ATOMS: atom_id res chain seq x y z
N LEU A 1 4.85 -5.13 -1.45
CA LEU A 1 5.07 -5.79 -0.15
C LEU A 1 5.41 -7.27 -0.32
N THR A 2 4.60 -8.00 -1.04
CA THR A 2 4.74 -9.45 -1.25
C THR A 2 5.97 -9.85 -2.06
N SER A 3 6.51 -8.95 -2.88
CA SER A 3 7.75 -9.15 -3.66
C SER A 3 9.02 -9.26 -2.81
N ILE A 4 9.01 -8.74 -1.57
CA ILE A 4 10.17 -8.77 -0.66
C ILE A 4 10.30 -10.14 0.02
N GLY A 5 9.20 -10.77 0.38
CA GLY A 5 9.20 -12.04 1.11
C GLY A 5 10.11 -13.11 0.50
N PRO A 6 9.94 -13.46 -0.79
CA PRO A 6 10.77 -14.45 -1.47
C PRO A 6 12.26 -14.08 -1.55
N LEU A 7 12.58 -12.78 -1.53
CA LEU A 7 13.94 -12.27 -1.65
C LEU A 7 14.66 -12.08 -0.32
N LEU A 8 13.97 -12.30 0.80
CA LEU A 8 14.50 -11.99 2.13
C LEU A 8 15.86 -12.66 2.43
N PRO A 9 16.11 -13.93 2.08
CA PRO A 9 17.42 -14.55 2.26
C PRO A 9 18.52 -13.85 1.45
N THR A 10 18.26 -13.54 0.18
CA THR A 10 19.19 -12.83 -0.71
C THR A 10 19.50 -11.42 -0.21
N LEU A 11 18.46 -10.67 0.19
CA LEU A 11 18.58 -9.32 0.74
C LEU A 11 19.44 -9.33 2.02
N ARG A 12 19.27 -10.30 2.90
CA ARG A 12 20.06 -10.42 4.12
C ARG A 12 21.54 -10.66 3.82
N GLN A 13 21.84 -11.53 2.87
CA GLN A 13 23.23 -11.81 2.46
C GLN A 13 23.88 -10.60 1.79
N ALA A 14 23.15 -9.92 0.90
CA ALA A 14 23.66 -8.79 0.14
C ALA A 14 23.84 -7.51 0.97
N THR A 15 22.93 -7.24 1.93
CA THR A 15 22.93 -5.97 2.69
C THR A 15 23.42 -6.10 4.13
N GLY A 16 23.75 -7.30 4.58
CA GLY A 16 24.14 -7.56 5.98
C GLY A 16 22.99 -7.36 6.98
N LEU A 17 21.73 -7.38 6.53
CA LEU A 17 20.56 -7.20 7.38
C LEU A 17 20.49 -8.28 8.46
N SER A 18 20.36 -7.85 9.72
CA SER A 18 20.07 -8.73 10.84
C SER A 18 18.68 -9.38 10.70
N PHE A 19 18.38 -10.42 11.47
CA PHE A 19 17.03 -11.00 11.54
C PHE A 19 15.98 -9.95 11.93
N GLY A 20 16.32 -9.07 12.88
CA GLY A 20 15.45 -7.96 13.28
C GLY A 20 15.22 -6.95 12.15
N GLY A 21 16.27 -6.61 11.38
CA GLY A 21 16.17 -5.74 10.21
C GLY A 21 15.29 -6.34 9.11
N ALA A 22 15.38 -7.63 8.87
CA ALA A 22 14.53 -8.35 7.93
C ALA A 22 13.05 -8.36 8.37
N ALA A 23 12.80 -8.58 9.65
CA ALA A 23 11.46 -8.47 10.22
C ALA A 23 10.90 -7.04 10.10
N LEU A 24 11.71 -6.02 10.37
CA LEU A 24 11.32 -4.62 10.19
C LEU A 24 11.03 -4.29 8.73
N LEU A 25 11.78 -4.81 7.78
CA LEU A 25 11.57 -4.58 6.34
C LEU A 25 10.17 -5.03 5.88
N THR A 26 9.64 -6.09 6.47
CA THR A 26 8.30 -6.60 6.20
C THR A 26 7.22 -5.95 7.06
N ALA A 27 7.53 -5.60 8.31
CA ALA A 27 6.58 -5.03 9.25
C ALA A 27 6.34 -3.52 9.03
N LEU A 28 7.38 -2.75 8.69
CA LEU A 28 7.28 -1.30 8.50
C LEU A 28 6.19 -0.87 7.52
N PRO A 29 6.07 -1.45 6.32
CA PRO A 29 4.99 -1.06 5.41
C PRO A 29 3.60 -1.33 5.99
N VAL A 30 3.43 -2.43 6.73
CA VAL A 30 2.15 -2.78 7.37
C VAL A 30 1.82 -1.79 8.50
N LEU A 31 2.83 -1.39 9.28
CA LEU A 31 2.68 -0.34 10.29
C LEU A 31 2.28 0.98 9.66
N MET A 32 2.92 1.38 8.55
CA MET A 32 2.55 2.60 7.82
C MET A 32 1.13 2.54 7.30
N MET A 33 0.68 1.40 6.79
CA MET A 33 -0.72 1.20 6.38
C MET A 33 -1.68 1.39 7.55
N GLY A 34 -1.38 0.84 8.73
CA GLY A 34 -2.16 1.03 9.94
C GLY A 34 -2.23 2.50 10.38
N LEU A 35 -1.10 3.21 10.39
CA LEU A 35 -1.04 4.63 10.71
C LEU A 35 -1.85 5.48 9.73
N MET A 36 -1.75 5.19 8.42
CA MET A 36 -2.51 5.91 7.39
C MET A 36 -4.01 5.62 7.47
N ALA A 37 -4.41 4.43 7.87
CA ALA A 37 -5.82 4.10 8.12
C ALA A 37 -6.41 4.98 9.24
N LEU A 38 -5.65 5.21 10.32
CA LEU A 38 -6.05 6.14 11.40
C LEU A 38 -6.06 7.60 10.93
N ALA A 39 -5.13 7.97 10.04
CA ALA A 39 -5.02 9.32 9.49
C ALA A 39 -6.02 9.60 8.35
N GLY A 40 -6.80 8.62 7.89
CA GLY A 40 -7.68 8.72 6.70
C GLY A 40 -8.60 9.94 6.73
N GLY A 41 -9.20 10.26 7.88
CA GLY A 41 -10.02 11.47 8.03
C GLY A 41 -9.24 12.78 7.86
N ALA A 42 -8.00 12.84 8.28
CA ALA A 42 -7.13 14.01 8.08
C ALA A 42 -6.68 14.11 6.61
N ILE A 43 -6.33 12.97 5.99
CA ILE A 43 -5.94 12.90 4.59
C ILE A 43 -7.06 13.44 3.69
N ASN A 44 -8.30 13.00 3.90
CA ASN A 44 -9.46 13.46 3.13
C ASN A 44 -9.80 14.95 3.32
N ARG A 45 -9.38 15.55 4.44
CA ARG A 45 -9.53 17.01 4.66
C ARG A 45 -8.44 17.83 3.99
N LEU A 46 -7.21 17.33 4.00
CA LEU A 46 -6.03 18.04 3.50
C LEU A 46 -5.85 17.90 1.99
N PHE A 47 -6.20 16.75 1.44
CA PHE A 47 -5.97 16.41 0.04
C PHE A 47 -7.29 16.11 -0.68
N SER A 48 -7.37 16.50 -1.96
CA SER A 48 -8.42 15.98 -2.84
C SER A 48 -8.17 14.50 -3.13
N GLU A 49 -9.23 13.72 -3.39
CA GLU A 49 -9.10 12.30 -3.79
C GLU A 49 -8.09 12.10 -4.90
N ARG A 50 -8.16 12.98 -5.90
CA ARG A 50 -7.24 12.97 -7.04
C ARG A 50 -5.79 13.11 -6.61
N SER A 51 -5.49 14.12 -5.78
CA SER A 51 -4.11 14.37 -5.33
C SER A 51 -3.63 13.31 -4.35
N ALA A 52 -4.48 12.83 -3.47
CA ALA A 52 -4.12 11.77 -2.51
C ALA A 52 -3.69 10.50 -3.23
N VAL A 53 -4.46 10.03 -4.22
CA VAL A 53 -4.10 8.84 -5.00
C VAL A 53 -2.88 9.09 -5.87
N ALA A 54 -2.77 10.24 -6.56
CA ALA A 54 -1.61 10.55 -7.39
C ALA A 54 -0.30 10.61 -6.58
N LEU A 55 -0.30 11.31 -5.43
CA LEU A 55 0.86 11.38 -4.53
C LEU A 55 1.23 10.00 -3.97
N SER A 56 0.24 9.18 -3.69
CA SER A 56 0.45 7.80 -3.22
C SER A 56 1.11 6.93 -4.29
N LEU A 57 0.65 7.00 -5.54
CA LEU A 57 1.25 6.28 -6.67
C LEU A 57 2.69 6.75 -6.92
N LEU A 58 2.93 8.07 -6.82
CA LEU A 58 4.28 8.63 -6.89
C LEU A 58 5.16 8.09 -5.75
N ALA A 59 4.68 8.09 -4.51
CA ALA A 59 5.42 7.57 -3.37
C ALA A 59 5.76 6.08 -3.53
N ILE A 60 4.82 5.26 -4.03
CA ILE A 60 5.06 3.84 -4.34
C ILE A 60 6.11 3.68 -5.43
N GLY A 61 5.99 4.43 -6.53
CA GLY A 61 6.94 4.38 -7.64
C GLY A 61 8.35 4.83 -7.23
N LEU A 62 8.45 5.96 -6.54
CA LEU A 62 9.72 6.48 -6.01
C LEU A 62 10.34 5.52 -4.98
N GLY A 63 9.52 4.94 -4.09
CA GLY A 63 9.98 3.93 -3.16
C GLY A 63 10.52 2.67 -3.85
N ALA A 64 9.93 2.26 -4.96
CA ALA A 64 10.42 1.15 -5.76
C ALA A 64 11.74 1.50 -6.50
N LEU A 65 11.83 2.69 -7.11
CA LEU A 65 13.05 3.18 -7.77
C LEU A 65 14.19 3.41 -6.78
N TRP A 66 13.90 3.91 -5.59
CA TRP A 66 14.93 4.12 -4.57
C TRP A 66 15.68 2.84 -4.20
N ARG A 67 15.03 1.68 -4.33
CA ARG A 67 15.66 0.38 -4.08
C ARG A 67 16.76 0.06 -5.08
N GLU A 68 16.70 0.57 -6.32
CA GLU A 68 17.79 0.46 -7.30
C GLU A 68 19.07 1.13 -6.81
N LEU A 69 18.90 2.26 -6.12
CA LEU A 69 20.02 3.09 -5.64
C LEU A 69 20.39 2.80 -4.19
N ALA A 70 19.78 1.81 -3.53
CA ALA A 70 19.95 1.56 -2.11
C ALA A 70 21.23 0.76 -1.82
N PRO A 71 22.35 1.41 -1.43
CA PRO A 71 23.62 0.72 -1.17
C PRO A 71 23.62 -0.07 0.16
N GLY A 72 22.57 0.05 0.98
CA GLY A 72 22.56 -0.57 2.29
C GLY A 72 21.18 -0.72 2.94
N SER A 73 21.17 -1.35 4.11
CA SER A 73 19.98 -1.72 4.85
C SER A 73 19.09 -0.53 5.24
N VAL A 74 19.68 0.61 5.59
CA VAL A 74 18.92 1.81 6.01
C VAL A 74 18.10 2.38 4.86
N GLN A 75 18.71 2.55 3.68
CA GLN A 75 18.01 3.05 2.49
C GLN A 75 16.89 2.09 2.06
N LEU A 76 17.12 0.79 2.17
CA LEU A 76 16.11 -0.22 1.90
C LEU A 76 14.90 -0.10 2.84
N LEU A 77 15.14 0.10 4.14
CA LEU A 77 14.08 0.34 5.13
C LEU A 77 13.32 1.64 4.84
N MET A 78 14.03 2.74 4.51
CA MET A 78 13.40 4.02 4.17
C MET A 78 12.53 3.91 2.91
N SER A 79 12.97 3.18 1.89
CA SER A 79 12.17 2.91 0.70
C SER A 79 10.90 2.10 1.03
N ALA A 80 10.99 1.18 1.99
CA ALA A 80 9.84 0.40 2.46
C ALA A 80 8.82 1.27 3.21
N VAL A 81 9.30 2.23 4.03
CA VAL A 81 8.43 3.23 4.68
C VAL A 81 7.71 4.08 3.63
N LEU A 82 8.44 4.62 2.65
CA LEU A 82 7.85 5.46 1.60
C LEU A 82 6.78 4.72 0.80
N GLY A 83 7.09 3.49 0.35
CA GLY A 83 6.13 2.64 -0.34
C GLY A 83 4.94 2.27 0.54
N GLY A 84 5.17 1.97 1.82
CA GLY A 84 4.13 1.65 2.80
C GLY A 84 3.19 2.83 3.07
N LEU A 85 3.72 4.06 3.16
CA LEU A 85 2.91 5.27 3.27
C LEU A 85 1.99 5.44 2.05
N GLY A 86 2.53 5.31 0.83
CA GLY A 86 1.73 5.40 -0.40
C GLY A 86 0.61 4.37 -0.44
N ILE A 87 0.91 3.10 -0.15
CA ILE A 87 -0.09 2.03 -0.10
C ILE A 87 -1.13 2.31 0.97
N GLY A 88 -0.70 2.74 2.16
CA GLY A 88 -1.58 3.05 3.28
C GLY A 88 -2.57 4.18 2.96
N VAL A 89 -2.12 5.25 2.30
CA VAL A 89 -3.00 6.35 1.87
C VAL A 89 -4.04 5.86 0.86
N ILE A 90 -3.64 5.08 -0.17
CA ILE A 90 -4.60 4.52 -1.13
C ILE A 90 -5.64 3.67 -0.42
N GLN A 91 -5.23 2.80 0.49
CA GLN A 91 -6.17 1.94 1.24
C GLN A 91 -7.10 2.74 2.16
N ALA A 92 -6.64 3.86 2.71
CA ALA A 92 -7.48 4.72 3.54
C ALA A 92 -8.52 5.51 2.73
N VAL A 93 -8.18 5.92 1.50
CA VAL A 93 -9.01 6.81 0.67
C VAL A 93 -9.94 6.02 -0.28
N MET A 94 -9.49 4.88 -0.81
CA MET A 94 -10.22 4.13 -1.84
C MET A 94 -11.63 3.69 -1.44
N PRO A 95 -11.90 3.21 -0.21
CA PRO A 95 -13.28 2.87 0.19
C PRO A 95 -14.23 4.07 0.14
N GLY A 96 -13.73 5.28 0.46
CA GLY A 96 -14.48 6.53 0.35
C GLY A 96 -14.84 6.85 -1.10
N ILE A 97 -13.87 6.76 -2.00
CA ILE A 97 -14.05 6.96 -3.44
C ILE A 97 -15.09 5.99 -4.00
N ILE A 98 -14.97 4.70 -3.68
CA ILE A 98 -15.91 3.66 -4.14
C ILE A 98 -17.32 3.98 -3.65
N LYS A 99 -17.46 4.29 -2.38
CA LYS A 99 -18.76 4.62 -1.78
C LYS A 99 -19.40 5.86 -2.40
N HIS A 100 -18.61 6.87 -2.74
CA HIS A 100 -19.12 8.15 -3.24
C HIS A 100 -19.48 8.10 -4.74
N HIS A 101 -18.63 7.47 -5.55
CA HIS A 101 -18.77 7.49 -7.00
C HIS A 101 -19.49 6.28 -7.58
N PHE A 102 -19.61 5.18 -6.84
CA PHE A 102 -20.16 3.91 -7.35
C PHE A 102 -21.28 3.34 -6.47
N LEU A 103 -22.21 4.19 -6.02
CA LEU A 103 -23.31 3.79 -5.10
C LEU A 103 -24.10 2.57 -5.61
N ASN A 104 -24.42 2.52 -6.90
CA ASN A 104 -25.23 1.45 -7.50
C ASN A 104 -24.42 0.16 -7.79
N SER A 105 -23.10 0.23 -7.81
CA SER A 105 -22.20 -0.90 -8.12
C SER A 105 -21.11 -1.09 -7.06
N MET A 106 -21.32 -0.56 -5.86
CA MET A 106 -20.32 -0.51 -4.78
C MET A 106 -19.74 -1.91 -4.48
N ALA A 107 -20.58 -2.94 -4.40
CA ALA A 107 -20.13 -4.29 -4.11
C ALA A 107 -19.22 -4.85 -5.22
N LEU A 108 -19.58 -4.63 -6.50
CA LEU A 108 -18.79 -5.07 -7.64
C LEU A 108 -17.43 -4.37 -7.68
N VAL A 109 -17.41 -3.04 -7.54
CA VAL A 109 -16.17 -2.25 -7.60
C VAL A 109 -15.28 -2.55 -6.40
N ALA A 110 -15.83 -2.72 -5.20
CA ALA A 110 -15.07 -3.15 -4.02
C ALA A 110 -14.50 -4.57 -4.19
N GLY A 111 -15.27 -5.49 -4.79
CA GLY A 111 -14.82 -6.84 -5.13
C GLY A 111 -13.66 -6.83 -6.13
N LEU A 112 -13.78 -6.06 -7.22
CA LEU A 112 -12.72 -5.89 -8.22
C LEU A 112 -11.46 -5.27 -7.61
N TRP A 113 -11.61 -4.26 -6.76
CA TRP A 113 -10.48 -3.66 -6.03
C TRP A 113 -9.77 -4.68 -5.12
N SER A 114 -10.54 -5.47 -4.36
CA SER A 114 -9.97 -6.53 -3.51
C SER A 114 -9.27 -7.62 -4.33
N ALA A 115 -9.88 -8.03 -5.45
CA ALA A 115 -9.28 -9.00 -6.38
C ALA A 115 -7.97 -8.46 -6.99
N ALA A 116 -7.94 -7.17 -7.37
CA ALA A 116 -6.74 -6.52 -7.87
C ALA A 116 -5.62 -6.44 -6.82
N LEU A 117 -5.96 -6.18 -5.55
CA LEU A 117 -4.99 -6.20 -4.44
C LEU A 117 -4.38 -7.59 -4.24
N MET A 118 -5.22 -8.63 -4.20
CA MET A 118 -4.74 -10.00 -4.02
C MET A 118 -3.97 -10.49 -5.23
N GLY A 119 -4.50 -10.25 -6.44
CA GLY A 119 -3.84 -10.60 -7.71
C GLY A 119 -2.50 -9.88 -7.88
N GLY A 120 -2.46 -8.58 -7.63
CA GLY A 120 -1.22 -7.80 -7.65
C GLY A 120 -0.19 -8.29 -6.63
N GLY A 121 -0.64 -8.67 -5.44
CA GLY A 121 0.20 -9.31 -4.43
C GLY A 121 0.78 -10.65 -4.89
N GLY A 122 -0.05 -11.53 -5.47
CA GLY A 122 0.37 -12.81 -6.03
C GLY A 122 1.35 -12.64 -7.19
N LEU A 123 1.09 -11.73 -8.12
CA LEU A 123 2.01 -11.39 -9.20
C LEU A 123 3.35 -10.88 -8.65
N GLY A 124 3.32 -10.04 -7.60
CA GLY A 124 4.52 -9.57 -6.94
C GLY A 124 5.38 -10.67 -6.38
N ALA A 125 4.78 -11.65 -5.76
CA ALA A 125 5.48 -12.81 -5.19
C ALA A 125 6.04 -13.75 -6.26
N ALA A 126 5.35 -13.91 -7.40
CA ALA A 126 5.72 -14.82 -8.47
C ALA A 126 6.74 -14.20 -9.44
N ILE A 127 6.51 -12.96 -9.91
CA ILE A 127 7.33 -12.33 -10.94
C ILE A 127 8.71 -11.93 -10.40
N THR A 128 8.81 -11.50 -9.14
CA THR A 128 10.09 -11.00 -8.61
C THR A 128 11.18 -12.09 -8.57
N PRO A 129 10.93 -13.32 -8.08
CA PRO A 129 11.92 -14.40 -8.17
C PRO A 129 12.22 -14.81 -9.62
N TRP A 130 11.20 -14.76 -10.50
CA TRP A 130 11.39 -15.05 -11.92
C TRP A 130 12.34 -14.04 -12.58
N LEU A 131 12.19 -12.74 -12.31
CA LEU A 131 13.12 -11.71 -12.79
C LEU A 131 14.56 -12.01 -12.36
N MET A 132 14.78 -12.46 -11.12
CA MET A 132 16.12 -12.87 -10.67
C MET A 132 16.62 -14.10 -11.40
N SER A 133 15.77 -15.06 -11.74
CA SER A 133 16.16 -16.27 -12.46
C SER A 133 16.65 -16.01 -13.89
N ILE A 134 16.24 -14.90 -14.51
CA ILE A 134 16.65 -14.46 -15.85
C ILE A 134 17.82 -13.47 -15.85
N GLY A 135 18.52 -13.33 -14.73
CA GLY A 135 19.77 -12.59 -14.63
C GLY A 135 19.67 -11.16 -14.10
N HIS A 136 18.49 -10.74 -13.63
CA HIS A 136 18.39 -9.48 -12.88
C HIS A 136 18.91 -9.65 -11.45
N ASP A 137 19.61 -8.64 -10.96
CA ASP A 137 19.94 -8.56 -9.54
C ASP A 137 18.73 -8.14 -8.71
N TRP A 138 18.81 -8.24 -7.40
CA TRP A 138 17.67 -7.95 -6.53
C TRP A 138 17.27 -6.47 -6.54
N HIS A 139 18.18 -5.53 -6.85
CA HIS A 139 17.88 -4.11 -6.97
C HIS A 139 16.94 -3.87 -8.14
N SER A 140 17.36 -4.29 -9.34
CA SER A 140 16.57 -4.13 -10.57
C SER A 140 15.26 -4.93 -10.50
N ALA A 141 15.24 -6.13 -9.94
CA ALA A 141 14.03 -6.92 -9.77
C ALA A 141 12.98 -6.22 -8.88
N LEU A 142 13.42 -5.46 -7.87
CA LEU A 142 12.51 -4.65 -7.04
C LEU A 142 12.15 -3.32 -7.68
N ALA A 143 13.06 -2.69 -8.43
CA ALA A 143 12.80 -1.42 -9.12
C ALA A 143 11.80 -1.59 -10.29
N TRP A 144 11.73 -2.78 -10.91
CA TRP A 144 10.73 -3.11 -11.94
C TRP A 144 9.30 -2.78 -11.52
N TRP A 145 9.01 -2.86 -10.20
CA TRP A 145 7.69 -2.51 -9.66
C TRP A 145 7.36 -1.02 -9.71
N ALA A 146 8.30 -0.17 -10.09
CA ALA A 146 8.02 1.23 -10.43
C ALA A 146 7.21 1.38 -11.73
N LEU A 147 7.37 0.46 -12.70
CA LEU A 147 6.65 0.51 -13.97
C LEU A 147 5.13 0.39 -13.80
N PRO A 148 4.59 -0.62 -13.09
CA PRO A 148 3.15 -0.66 -12.81
C PRO A 148 2.64 0.57 -12.06
N ALA A 149 3.43 1.13 -11.14
CA ALA A 149 3.05 2.34 -10.42
C ALA A 149 2.98 3.56 -11.37
N LEU A 150 3.92 3.69 -12.31
CA LEU A 150 3.91 4.72 -13.33
C LEU A 150 2.72 4.56 -14.28
N VAL A 151 2.47 3.35 -14.77
CA VAL A 151 1.30 3.05 -15.62
C VAL A 151 0.01 3.40 -14.90
N ALA A 152 -0.13 3.02 -13.62
CA ALA A 152 -1.28 3.35 -12.80
C ALA A 152 -1.44 4.88 -12.62
N LEU A 153 -0.33 5.61 -12.43
CA LEU A 153 -0.34 7.08 -12.31
C LEU A 153 -0.79 7.74 -13.62
N LEU A 154 -0.26 7.27 -14.75
CA LEU A 154 -0.64 7.78 -16.07
C LEU A 154 -2.11 7.49 -16.39
N ALA A 155 -2.60 6.29 -16.05
CA ALA A 155 -4.00 5.93 -16.21
C ALA A 155 -4.92 6.72 -15.24
N TRP A 156 -4.45 6.99 -14.01
CA TRP A 156 -5.19 7.78 -13.04
C TRP A 156 -5.43 9.22 -13.49
N TRP A 157 -4.48 9.80 -14.19
CA TRP A 157 -4.53 11.21 -14.59
C TRP A 157 -5.79 11.59 -15.39
N PRO A 158 -6.15 10.90 -16.50
CA PRO A 158 -7.39 11.19 -17.24
C PRO A 158 -8.65 10.78 -16.48
N VAL A 159 -8.63 9.61 -15.81
CA VAL A 159 -9.79 9.10 -15.06
C VAL A 159 -10.18 10.04 -13.93
N SER A 160 -9.21 10.58 -13.22
CA SER A 160 -9.44 11.46 -12.08
C SER A 160 -9.93 12.87 -12.46
N ARG A 161 -9.92 13.26 -13.73
CA ARG A 161 -10.45 14.56 -14.17
C ARG A 161 -11.95 14.69 -13.97
N GLY A 162 -12.68 13.58 -14.04
CA GLY A 162 -14.12 13.54 -13.81
C GLY A 162 -14.53 13.38 -12.34
N LEU A 163 -13.57 13.15 -11.43
CA LEU A 163 -13.85 13.05 -10.02
C LEU A 163 -14.01 14.46 -9.44
N SER A 164 -15.25 14.81 -9.08
CA SER A 164 -15.51 16.04 -8.33
C SER A 164 -14.74 15.98 -7.02
N ARG A 165 -14.22 17.13 -6.57
CA ARG A 165 -13.76 17.23 -5.17
C ARG A 165 -14.89 16.70 -4.30
N LEU A 166 -14.62 15.74 -3.44
CA LEU A 166 -15.45 15.59 -2.26
C LEU A 166 -15.36 16.94 -1.53
N SER A 167 -16.29 17.84 -1.88
CA SER A 167 -16.64 18.88 -0.92
C SER A 167 -16.91 18.09 0.36
N ALA A 168 -16.37 18.55 1.47
CA ALA A 168 -16.69 18.02 2.78
C ALA A 168 -18.20 18.16 2.98
N VAL A 169 -18.95 17.26 2.32
CA VAL A 169 -20.40 17.18 2.43
C VAL A 169 -20.64 16.72 3.84
N GLY A 170 -21.02 17.72 4.65
CA GLY A 170 -21.64 17.55 5.93
C GLY A 170 -21.02 16.43 6.74
N GLU A 171 -19.92 16.72 7.40
CA GLU A 171 -19.49 15.95 8.56
C GLU A 171 -20.67 15.93 9.56
N ASN A 172 -21.65 15.06 9.32
CA ASN A 172 -22.35 14.51 10.45
C ASN A 172 -21.25 13.84 11.25
N ARG A 173 -20.73 14.57 12.25
CA ARG A 173 -19.83 14.08 13.29
C ARG A 173 -20.56 12.98 14.01
N GLY A 174 -20.60 11.80 13.38
CA GLY A 174 -20.93 10.58 14.07
C GLY A 174 -20.04 10.49 15.30
N PRO A 175 -20.49 9.89 16.41
CA PRO A 175 -19.71 9.75 17.63
C PRO A 175 -18.32 9.24 17.26
N SER A 176 -17.27 9.89 17.79
CA SER A 176 -15.89 9.60 17.39
C SER A 176 -15.67 8.08 17.45
N LEU A 177 -15.31 7.48 16.30
CA LEU A 177 -15.13 6.03 16.18
C LEU A 177 -14.19 5.49 17.26
N LEU A 178 -13.26 6.31 17.75
CA LEU A 178 -12.35 6.00 18.85
C LEU A 178 -13.06 5.77 20.20
N ARG A 179 -14.25 6.33 20.41
CA ARG A 179 -15.08 6.09 21.60
C ARG A 179 -16.10 4.97 21.43
N ASN A 180 -16.20 4.41 20.23
CA ASN A 180 -17.19 3.36 19.95
C ASN A 180 -16.58 1.97 20.21
N ARG A 181 -17.01 1.32 21.33
CA ARG A 181 -16.57 -0.01 21.71
C ARG A 181 -16.79 -1.06 20.60
N ARG A 182 -17.86 -0.92 19.79
CA ARG A 182 -18.14 -1.84 18.69
C ARG A 182 -17.10 -1.72 17.56
N ALA A 183 -16.60 -0.51 17.28
CA ALA A 183 -15.53 -0.30 16.30
C ALA A 183 -14.23 -0.98 16.75
N TRP A 184 -13.89 -0.89 18.03
CA TRP A 184 -12.71 -1.58 18.60
C TRP A 184 -12.84 -3.10 18.56
N LEU A 185 -14.03 -3.65 18.89
CA LEU A 185 -14.28 -5.09 18.81
C LEU A 185 -14.18 -5.60 17.37
N LEU A 186 -14.71 -4.88 16.38
CA LEU A 186 -14.57 -5.22 14.97
C LEU A 186 -13.11 -5.16 14.53
N GLY A 187 -12.38 -4.11 14.92
CA GLY A 187 -10.95 -3.99 14.63
C GLY A 187 -10.12 -5.13 15.23
N ALA A 188 -10.37 -5.48 16.49
CA ALA A 188 -9.71 -6.59 17.15
C ALA A 188 -10.04 -7.94 16.48
N TYR A 189 -11.30 -8.16 16.12
CA TYR A 189 -11.73 -9.37 15.41
C TYR A 189 -11.03 -9.51 14.05
N PHE A 190 -10.99 -8.44 13.26
CA PHE A 190 -10.27 -8.42 11.99
C PHE A 190 -8.76 -8.63 12.16
N GLY A 191 -8.17 -8.02 13.19
CA GLY A 191 -6.75 -8.18 13.51
C GLY A 191 -6.39 -9.61 13.88
N LEU A 192 -7.21 -10.28 14.70
CA LEU A 192 -7.01 -11.67 15.12
C LEU A 192 -7.14 -12.65 13.94
N ILE A 193 -8.14 -12.46 13.05
CA ILE A 193 -8.29 -13.29 11.85
C ILE A 193 -7.07 -13.16 10.95
N ASN A 194 -6.65 -11.92 10.63
CA ASN A 194 -5.49 -11.71 9.77
C ASN A 194 -4.19 -12.21 10.41
N GLY A 195 -4.02 -12.04 11.72
CA GLY A 195 -2.89 -12.59 12.46
C GLY A 195 -2.80 -14.11 12.38
N GLY A 196 -3.94 -14.81 12.45
CA GLY A 196 -4.00 -16.27 12.31
C GLY A 196 -3.65 -16.78 10.90
N TYR A 197 -3.83 -15.98 9.85
CA TYR A 197 -3.46 -16.35 8.48
C TYR A 197 -1.95 -16.25 8.21
N THR A 198 -1.21 -15.46 8.97
CA THR A 198 0.22 -15.21 8.76
C THR A 198 1.15 -16.18 9.49
N THR A 199 0.59 -17.08 10.31
CA THR A 199 1.35 -18.06 11.13
C THR A 199 1.50 -19.45 10.50
N LYS A 200 1.18 -19.61 9.18
CA LYS A 200 1.43 -20.86 8.44
C LYS A 200 2.60 -20.73 7.50
#